data_07eb0cf46c138d40110a135e00e23ac6
#
_entry.id   07eb0cf46c138d40110a135e00e23ac6
#
_cell.length_a   1.000
_cell.length_b   1.000
_cell.length_c   1.000
_cell.angle_alpha   90.00
_cell.angle_beta   90.00
_cell.angle_gamma   90.00
#
_symmetry.space_group_name_H-M   'P 1'
#
loop_
_entity.id
_entity.type
_entity.pdbx_description
1 polymer ?
#
loop_
_entity_poly.entity_id
_entity_poly.type
_entity_poly.pdbx_seq_one_letter_code
_entity_poly.pdbx_strand_id
1 'polypeptide(L)'
;YKERIKTTEPRLAIPFFSEEGKLTGLTLRDYGNSTLRYIMVKIVDDAPTIFGLDCISKEKPVRIVEGPLDSLFLDNSIACAGTAFNKIIPGDNDIIIIDNQPKNKEVCDILHKHISKGHKVVIWPDNIEQKDINDMIMANLDVEEIINYNTFQNLEAELKYTSWRKC
;
A
#
# COMPACT_ATOMS: atom_id res chain seq x y z
N TYR A 1 5.03 -10.22 -23.37
CA TYR A 1 3.93 -10.50 -22.41
C TYR A 1 2.83 -11.40 -23.00
N LYS A 2 2.44 -11.23 -24.28
CA LYS A 2 1.38 -12.04 -24.91
C LYS A 2 1.63 -13.55 -24.86
N GLU A 3 2.87 -13.99 -24.92
CA GLU A 3 3.23 -15.42 -24.88
C GLU A 3 3.15 -16.07 -23.50
N ARG A 4 3.06 -15.27 -22.43
CA ARG A 4 2.99 -15.74 -21.04
C ARG A 4 1.59 -15.73 -20.43
N ILE A 5 0.64 -15.08 -21.09
CA ILE A 5 -0.74 -15.00 -20.65
C ILE A 5 -1.53 -16.07 -21.39
N LYS A 6 -1.91 -17.13 -20.69
CA LYS A 6 -2.93 -18.05 -21.22
C LYS A 6 -4.26 -17.32 -21.23
N THR A 7 -4.92 -17.29 -22.38
CA THR A 7 -6.18 -16.58 -22.61
C THR A 7 -7.35 -17.06 -21.74
N THR A 8 -7.16 -18.12 -20.98
CA THR A 8 -8.17 -18.78 -20.12
C THR A 8 -7.96 -18.58 -18.62
N GLU A 9 -6.92 -17.82 -18.20
CA GLU A 9 -6.70 -17.58 -16.77
C GLU A 9 -7.60 -16.42 -16.30
N PRO A 10 -8.54 -16.65 -15.35
CA PRO A 10 -9.36 -15.60 -14.80
C PRO A 10 -8.49 -14.65 -13.96
N ARG A 11 -8.67 -13.34 -14.14
CA ARG A 11 -7.95 -12.31 -13.41
C ARG A 11 -8.89 -11.23 -12.93
N LEU A 12 -8.66 -10.74 -11.74
CA LEU A 12 -9.32 -9.53 -11.24
C LEU A 12 -8.71 -8.32 -11.92
N ALA A 13 -9.54 -7.54 -12.62
CA ALA A 13 -9.14 -6.26 -13.18
C ALA A 13 -9.37 -5.15 -12.15
N ILE A 14 -8.29 -4.47 -11.76
CA ILE A 14 -8.31 -3.36 -10.80
C ILE A 14 -7.96 -2.09 -11.58
N PRO A 15 -8.92 -1.20 -11.89
CA PRO A 15 -8.68 0.01 -12.67
C PRO A 15 -8.00 1.09 -11.84
N PHE A 16 -7.18 1.92 -12.49
CA PHE A 16 -6.61 3.15 -11.94
C PHE A 16 -7.24 4.34 -12.65
N PHE A 17 -7.71 5.30 -11.85
CA PHE A 17 -8.29 6.53 -12.35
C PHE A 17 -7.43 7.74 -11.94
N SER A 18 -7.44 8.80 -12.74
CA SER A 18 -6.90 10.10 -12.35
C SER A 18 -7.84 10.77 -11.33
N GLU A 19 -7.40 11.89 -10.74
CA GLU A 19 -8.24 12.70 -9.82
C GLU A 19 -9.54 13.18 -10.51
N GLU A 20 -9.55 13.32 -11.84
CA GLU A 20 -10.72 13.71 -12.63
C GLU A 20 -11.58 12.51 -13.08
N GLY A 21 -11.32 11.32 -12.58
CA GLY A 21 -12.08 10.10 -12.88
C GLY A 21 -11.80 9.50 -14.27
N LYS A 22 -10.69 9.84 -14.93
CA LYS A 22 -10.30 9.24 -16.21
C LYS A 22 -9.50 7.97 -16.00
N LEU A 23 -9.86 6.89 -16.70
CA LEU A 23 -9.12 5.63 -16.66
C LEU A 23 -7.70 5.81 -17.23
N THR A 24 -6.69 5.56 -16.39
CA THR A 24 -5.26 5.72 -16.72
C THR A 24 -4.53 4.41 -16.92
N GLY A 25 -5.03 3.34 -16.34
CA GLY A 25 -4.46 2.01 -16.44
C GLY A 25 -5.28 1.00 -15.66
N LEU A 26 -4.79 -0.23 -15.62
CA LEU A 26 -5.35 -1.27 -14.76
C LEU A 26 -4.27 -2.29 -14.40
N THR A 27 -4.44 -2.96 -13.27
CA THR A 27 -3.68 -4.15 -12.93
C THR A 27 -4.57 -5.38 -12.96
N LEU A 28 -4.06 -6.47 -13.51
CA LEU A 28 -4.73 -7.76 -13.58
C LEU A 28 -4.11 -8.70 -12.54
N ARG A 29 -4.84 -8.97 -11.45
CA ARG A 29 -4.41 -9.89 -10.39
C ARG A 29 -4.91 -11.30 -10.71
N ASP A 30 -4.01 -12.27 -10.65
CA ASP A 30 -4.37 -13.67 -10.79
C ASP A 30 -5.18 -14.19 -9.59
N TYR A 31 -6.21 -14.99 -9.87
CA TYR A 31 -7.00 -15.71 -8.84
C TYR A 31 -6.46 -17.11 -8.55
N GLY A 32 -5.59 -17.62 -9.43
CA GLY A 32 -5.11 -18.98 -9.36
C GLY A 32 -3.65 -19.07 -8.93
N ASN A 33 -2.94 -20.01 -9.53
CA ASN A 33 -1.54 -20.32 -9.23
C ASN A 33 -0.59 -19.90 -10.37
N SER A 34 -0.93 -18.84 -11.10
CA SER A 34 -0.04 -18.33 -12.16
C SER A 34 1.25 -17.79 -11.55
N THR A 35 2.38 -18.09 -12.20
CA THR A 35 3.68 -17.52 -11.84
C THR A 35 3.72 -16.01 -12.03
N LEU A 36 2.83 -15.47 -12.88
CA LEU A 36 2.67 -14.04 -13.12
C LEU A 36 1.49 -13.51 -12.31
N ARG A 37 1.75 -13.14 -11.07
CA ARG A 37 0.73 -12.75 -10.11
C ARG A 37 0.00 -11.45 -10.47
N TYR A 38 0.71 -10.48 -11.03
CA TYR A 38 0.19 -9.19 -11.46
C TYR A 38 0.65 -8.85 -12.87
N ILE A 39 -0.26 -8.26 -13.66
CA ILE A 39 0.04 -7.71 -14.98
C ILE A 39 -0.45 -6.27 -14.98
N MET A 40 0.46 -5.33 -15.21
CA MET A 40 0.11 -3.91 -15.35
C MET A 40 -0.17 -3.59 -16.82
N VAL A 41 -1.30 -2.96 -17.08
CA VAL A 41 -1.68 -2.41 -18.38
C VAL A 41 -1.80 -0.90 -18.24
N LYS A 42 -0.92 -0.14 -18.85
CA LYS A 42 -0.99 1.32 -18.92
C LYS A 42 -1.83 1.73 -20.12
N ILE A 43 -2.74 2.67 -19.92
CA ILE A 43 -3.54 3.33 -20.97
C ILE A 43 -2.94 4.71 -21.24
N VAL A 44 -2.43 5.36 -20.19
CA VAL A 44 -1.68 6.61 -20.26
C VAL A 44 -0.27 6.35 -19.74
N ASP A 45 0.75 6.52 -20.58
CA ASP A 45 2.12 6.08 -20.30
C ASP A 45 2.72 6.76 -19.05
N ASP A 46 2.52 8.06 -18.89
CA ASP A 46 3.11 8.86 -17.81
C ASP A 46 2.21 8.96 -16.58
N ALA A 47 1.01 8.35 -16.60
CA ALA A 47 0.12 8.38 -15.46
C ALA A 47 0.70 7.60 -14.26
N PRO A 48 0.52 8.09 -13.02
CA PRO A 48 0.93 7.36 -11.84
C PRO A 48 0.13 6.07 -11.69
N THR A 49 0.79 5.01 -11.24
CA THR A 49 0.13 3.73 -10.92
C THR A 49 -0.37 3.76 -9.48
N ILE A 50 -1.33 4.65 -9.21
CA ILE A 50 -1.93 4.86 -7.90
C ILE A 50 -3.42 4.55 -8.02
N PHE A 51 -3.90 3.66 -7.15
CA PHE A 51 -5.31 3.31 -7.02
C PHE A 51 -6.01 4.23 -6.04
N GLY A 52 -7.26 4.64 -6.35
CA GLY A 52 -8.11 5.40 -5.45
C GLY A 52 -7.94 6.92 -5.50
N LEU A 53 -7.17 7.48 -6.45
CA LEU A 53 -6.98 8.93 -6.57
C LEU A 53 -8.28 9.71 -6.82
N ASP A 54 -9.24 9.08 -7.48
CA ASP A 54 -10.56 9.65 -7.79
C ASP A 54 -11.54 9.65 -6.60
N CYS A 55 -11.17 8.96 -5.51
CA CYS A 55 -12.06 8.76 -4.35
C CYS A 55 -11.60 9.50 -3.09
N ILE A 56 -10.40 10.11 -3.07
CA ILE A 56 -9.87 10.75 -1.87
C ILE A 56 -10.45 12.16 -1.65
N SER A 57 -10.62 12.51 -0.37
CA SER A 57 -10.85 13.88 0.08
C SER A 57 -9.52 14.52 0.48
N LYS A 58 -9.17 15.66 -0.11
CA LYS A 58 -7.98 16.46 0.24
C LYS A 58 -8.10 17.17 1.59
N GLU A 59 -9.29 17.19 2.18
CA GLU A 59 -9.55 17.80 3.50
C GLU A 59 -9.20 16.87 4.67
N LYS A 60 -9.01 15.59 4.40
CA LYS A 60 -8.67 14.57 5.38
C LYS A 60 -7.27 14.02 5.13
N PRO A 61 -6.57 13.51 6.16
CA PRO A 61 -5.35 12.75 5.96
C PRO A 61 -5.57 11.57 5.00
N VAL A 62 -4.65 11.38 4.05
CA VAL A 62 -4.70 10.26 3.13
C VAL A 62 -3.87 9.10 3.71
N ARG A 63 -4.45 7.91 3.71
CA ARG A 63 -3.74 6.67 4.08
C ARG A 63 -3.12 6.05 2.83
N ILE A 64 -1.83 5.84 2.86
CA ILE A 64 -1.06 5.41 1.70
C ILE A 64 -0.55 3.99 1.96
N VAL A 65 -1.07 3.03 1.21
CA VAL A 65 -0.75 1.60 1.34
C VAL A 65 -0.07 1.06 0.07
N GLU A 66 0.48 -0.16 0.14
CA GLU A 66 1.12 -0.82 -1.00
C GLU A 66 0.10 -1.44 -1.96
N GLY A 67 -0.92 -2.12 -1.43
CA GLY A 67 -1.85 -2.94 -2.19
C GLY A 67 -3.21 -2.28 -2.43
N PRO A 68 -3.76 -2.32 -3.67
CA PRO A 68 -5.10 -1.81 -3.94
C PRO A 68 -6.18 -2.49 -3.09
N LEU A 69 -6.04 -3.78 -2.78
CA LEU A 69 -7.03 -4.49 -1.96
C LEU A 69 -7.00 -4.03 -0.50
N ASP A 70 -5.81 -3.72 0.03
CA ASP A 70 -5.65 -3.21 1.39
C ASP A 70 -6.32 -1.84 1.55
N SER A 71 -6.22 -0.98 0.54
CA SER A 71 -6.83 0.35 0.58
C SER A 71 -8.36 0.30 0.66
N LEU A 72 -9.01 -0.75 0.14
CA LEU A 72 -10.48 -0.88 0.18
C LEU A 72 -11.04 -1.03 1.61
N PHE A 73 -10.21 -1.39 2.57
CA PHE A 73 -10.60 -1.54 3.98
C PHE A 73 -10.35 -0.28 4.83
N LEU A 74 -9.82 0.78 4.23
CA LEU A 74 -9.45 2.01 4.93
C LEU A 74 -10.23 3.22 4.40
N ASP A 75 -10.65 4.12 5.29
CA ASP A 75 -11.23 5.41 4.88
C ASP A 75 -10.13 6.30 4.27
N ASN A 76 -10.51 7.07 3.25
CA ASN A 76 -9.67 8.06 2.57
C ASN A 76 -8.26 7.56 2.22
N SER A 77 -8.18 6.48 1.46
CA SER A 77 -6.92 5.78 1.19
C SER A 77 -6.60 5.66 -0.30
N ILE A 78 -5.30 5.59 -0.58
CA ILE A 78 -4.75 5.27 -1.90
C ILE A 78 -3.78 4.09 -1.79
N ALA A 79 -3.60 3.37 -2.90
CA ALA A 79 -2.57 2.35 -2.98
C ALA A 79 -1.57 2.65 -4.09
N CYS A 80 -0.29 2.55 -3.76
CA CYS A 80 0.82 2.79 -4.67
C CYS A 80 1.35 1.46 -5.21
N ALA A 81 0.83 1.01 -6.37
CA ALA A 81 1.22 -0.26 -6.95
C ALA A 81 2.70 -0.28 -7.37
N GLY A 82 3.44 -1.29 -6.90
CA GLY A 82 4.83 -1.53 -7.27
C GLY A 82 5.78 -0.40 -6.87
N THR A 83 6.63 0.04 -7.80
CA THR A 83 7.66 1.08 -7.53
C THR A 83 7.10 2.48 -7.25
N ALA A 84 5.79 2.71 -7.43
CA ALA A 84 5.16 4.01 -7.17
C ALA A 84 5.23 4.39 -5.69
N PHE A 85 5.19 3.41 -4.77
CA PHE A 85 5.30 3.63 -3.34
C PHE A 85 6.58 4.38 -2.95
N ASN A 86 7.70 4.05 -3.58
CA ASN A 86 8.99 4.72 -3.34
C ASN A 86 9.06 6.17 -3.85
N LYS A 87 8.13 6.57 -4.70
CA LYS A 87 8.13 7.88 -5.39
C LYS A 87 7.07 8.83 -4.85
N ILE A 88 6.14 8.33 -4.03
CA ILE A 88 5.09 9.17 -3.48
C ILE A 88 5.68 10.21 -2.52
N ILE A 89 5.12 11.41 -2.57
CA ILE A 89 5.41 12.49 -1.65
C ILE A 89 4.14 12.71 -0.83
N PRO A 90 4.08 12.18 0.41
CA PRO A 90 2.93 12.38 1.27
C PRO A 90 2.79 13.85 1.68
N GLY A 91 1.57 14.30 1.90
CA GLY A 91 1.31 15.56 2.61
C GLY A 91 1.65 15.44 4.10
N ASP A 92 1.69 16.58 4.79
CA ASP A 92 2.13 16.67 6.21
C ASP A 92 1.28 15.81 7.17
N ASN A 93 0.03 15.57 6.82
CA ASN A 93 -0.91 14.79 7.64
C ASN A 93 -1.15 13.36 7.13
N ASP A 94 -0.62 13.01 5.96
CA ASP A 94 -0.81 11.69 5.38
C ASP A 94 -0.07 10.62 6.18
N ILE A 95 -0.61 9.40 6.13
CA ILE A 95 -0.11 8.27 6.92
C ILE A 95 0.39 7.19 5.98
N ILE A 96 1.67 6.84 6.10
CA ILE A 96 2.30 5.75 5.38
C ILE A 96 2.05 4.44 6.12
N ILE A 97 1.50 3.47 5.42
CA ILE A 97 1.16 2.15 5.97
C ILE A 97 1.78 1.09 5.05
N ILE A 98 2.86 0.49 5.49
CA ILE A 98 3.53 -0.59 4.76
C ILE A 98 3.12 -1.96 5.29
N ASP A 99 3.38 -3.01 4.52
CA ASP A 99 3.21 -4.40 4.96
C ASP A 99 3.99 -4.70 6.25
N ASN A 100 3.42 -5.53 7.13
CA ASN A 100 4.08 -5.99 8.36
C ASN A 100 5.14 -7.05 8.05
N GLN A 101 6.26 -6.63 7.51
CA GLN A 101 7.37 -7.49 7.12
C GLN A 101 8.70 -7.08 7.76
N PRO A 102 8.84 -7.16 9.10
CA PRO A 102 10.03 -6.67 9.82
C PRO A 102 11.33 -7.40 9.47
N LYS A 103 11.25 -8.57 8.81
CA LYS A 103 12.40 -9.35 8.34
C LYS A 103 12.78 -9.05 6.88
N ASN A 104 11.96 -8.27 6.16
CA ASN A 104 12.22 -7.90 4.78
C ASN A 104 13.01 -6.59 4.74
N LYS A 105 14.27 -6.68 4.32
CA LYS A 105 15.16 -5.52 4.28
C LYS A 105 14.61 -4.39 3.40
N GLU A 106 14.02 -4.70 2.24
CA GLU A 106 13.48 -3.67 1.34
C GLU A 106 12.33 -2.89 2.00
N VAL A 107 11.41 -3.60 2.66
CA VAL A 107 10.30 -2.98 3.41
C VAL A 107 10.83 -2.14 4.58
N CYS A 108 11.82 -2.63 5.31
CA CYS A 108 12.47 -1.88 6.38
C CYS A 108 13.13 -0.60 5.86
N ASP A 109 13.87 -0.68 4.74
CA ASP A 109 14.54 0.48 4.14
C ASP A 109 13.53 1.53 3.64
N ILE A 110 12.39 1.11 3.07
CA ILE A 110 11.30 2.01 2.67
C ILE A 110 10.72 2.72 3.88
N LEU A 111 10.37 1.98 4.94
CA LEU A 111 9.81 2.56 6.16
C LEU A 111 10.77 3.58 6.78
N HIS A 112 12.04 3.22 6.94
CA HIS A 112 13.06 4.11 7.49
C HIS A 112 13.25 5.39 6.66
N LYS A 113 13.18 5.28 5.33
CA LYS A 113 13.22 6.44 4.44
C LYS A 113 12.08 7.43 4.71
N HIS A 114 10.86 6.93 4.98
CA HIS A 114 9.73 7.79 5.31
C HIS A 114 9.87 8.41 6.70
N ILE A 115 10.32 7.64 7.70
CA ILE A 115 10.61 8.13 9.05
C ILE A 115 11.65 9.25 9.00
N SER A 116 12.78 9.03 8.31
CA SER A 116 13.87 10.01 8.18
C SER A 116 13.45 11.32 7.51
N LYS A 117 12.37 11.31 6.74
CA LYS A 117 11.76 12.50 6.14
C LYS A 117 10.71 13.18 7.04
N GLY A 118 10.45 12.61 8.23
CA GLY A 118 9.47 13.12 9.16
C GLY A 118 8.02 12.82 8.79
N HIS A 119 7.73 11.85 7.93
CA HIS A 119 6.37 11.44 7.61
C HIS A 119 5.75 10.65 8.77
N LYS A 120 4.41 10.72 8.89
CA LYS A 120 3.66 9.84 9.79
C LYS A 120 3.66 8.42 9.21
N VAL A 121 3.98 7.44 10.03
CA VAL A 121 4.07 6.04 9.62
C VAL A 121 3.36 5.13 10.62
N VAL A 122 2.77 4.05 10.13
CA VAL A 122 2.31 2.96 11.01
C VAL A 122 3.47 2.01 11.27
N ILE A 123 3.69 1.65 12.55
CA ILE A 123 4.62 0.62 12.96
C ILE A 123 3.81 -0.45 13.70
N TRP A 124 3.67 -1.59 13.06
CA TRP A 124 2.84 -2.68 13.55
C TRP A 124 3.36 -3.21 14.90
N PRO A 125 2.48 -3.47 15.89
CA PRO A 125 2.89 -4.02 17.19
C PRO A 125 3.29 -5.49 17.06
N ASP A 126 4.16 -5.96 17.96
CA ASP A 126 4.74 -7.31 17.90
C ASP A 126 3.72 -8.46 18.02
N ASN A 127 2.52 -8.20 18.53
CA ASN A 127 1.44 -9.17 18.63
C ASN A 127 0.62 -9.34 17.35
N ILE A 128 0.91 -8.59 16.30
CA ILE A 128 0.28 -8.74 14.97
C ILE A 128 1.19 -9.62 14.10
N GLU A 129 0.69 -10.81 13.77
CA GLU A 129 1.41 -11.78 12.93
C GLU A 129 1.03 -11.65 11.45
N GLN A 130 -0.09 -11.04 11.15
CA GLN A 130 -0.62 -10.83 9.80
C GLN A 130 0.30 -9.92 9.00
N LYS A 131 0.50 -10.28 7.73
CA LYS A 131 1.43 -9.60 6.84
C LYS A 131 0.92 -8.25 6.35
N ASP A 132 -0.36 -8.20 5.99
CA ASP A 132 -0.99 -7.04 5.36
C ASP A 132 -2.39 -6.79 5.93
N ILE A 133 -3.00 -5.69 5.54
CA ILE A 133 -4.32 -5.27 6.04
C ILE A 133 -5.39 -6.30 5.68
N ASN A 134 -5.36 -6.86 4.47
CA ASN A 134 -6.31 -7.86 4.06
C ASN A 134 -6.24 -9.11 4.97
N ASP A 135 -5.03 -9.59 5.30
CA ASP A 135 -4.84 -10.70 6.21
C ASP A 135 -5.33 -10.36 7.63
N MET A 136 -5.15 -9.11 8.08
CA MET A 136 -5.65 -8.65 9.39
C MET A 136 -7.18 -8.65 9.44
N ILE A 137 -7.85 -8.16 8.40
CA ILE A 137 -9.32 -8.18 8.29
C ILE A 137 -9.83 -9.62 8.27
N MET A 138 -9.19 -10.51 7.53
CA MET A 138 -9.55 -11.94 7.51
C MET A 138 -9.38 -12.62 8.87
N ALA A 139 -8.48 -12.10 9.71
CA ALA A 139 -8.29 -12.53 11.10
C ALA A 139 -9.24 -11.82 12.09
N ASN A 140 -10.21 -11.03 11.61
CA ASN A 140 -11.16 -10.24 12.40
C ASN A 140 -10.49 -9.24 13.37
N LEU A 141 -9.35 -8.65 12.98
CA LEU A 141 -8.71 -7.58 13.74
C LEU A 141 -9.37 -6.24 13.42
N ASP A 142 -9.45 -5.35 14.42
CA ASP A 142 -9.85 -3.96 14.22
C ASP A 142 -8.66 -3.15 13.70
N VAL A 143 -8.52 -3.14 12.37
CA VAL A 143 -7.39 -2.50 11.68
C VAL A 143 -7.38 -0.99 11.91
N GLU A 144 -8.54 -0.35 11.96
CA GLU A 144 -8.66 1.10 12.22
C GLU A 144 -8.12 1.45 13.61
N GLU A 145 -8.51 0.69 14.62
CA GLU A 145 -8.02 0.87 15.98
C GLU A 145 -6.50 0.67 16.05
N ILE A 146 -5.99 -0.42 15.42
CA ILE A 146 -4.55 -0.72 15.39
C ILE A 146 -3.77 0.41 14.73
N ILE A 147 -4.20 0.92 13.56
CA ILE A 147 -3.56 2.03 12.87
C ILE A 147 -3.54 3.28 13.74
N ASN A 148 -4.66 3.63 14.35
CA ASN A 148 -4.78 4.84 15.17
C ASN A 148 -3.83 4.84 16.38
N TYR A 149 -3.65 3.69 17.05
CA TYR A 149 -2.74 3.57 18.19
C TYR A 149 -1.27 3.37 17.80
N ASN A 150 -0.98 3.00 16.56
CA ASN A 150 0.37 2.68 16.11
C ASN A 150 0.89 3.59 14.99
N THR A 151 0.32 4.78 14.86
CA THR A 151 0.81 5.84 13.98
C THR A 151 1.78 6.73 14.74
N PHE A 152 3.03 6.80 14.26
CA PHE A 152 4.14 7.51 14.90
C PHE A 152 4.83 8.47 13.93
N GLN A 153 5.59 9.43 14.46
CA GLN A 153 6.35 10.40 13.69
C GLN A 153 7.65 10.79 14.41
N ASN A 154 8.64 11.25 13.67
CA ASN A 154 9.90 11.77 14.21
C ASN A 154 10.63 10.77 15.14
N LEU A 155 11.13 11.21 16.28
CA LEU A 155 11.91 10.40 17.22
C LEU A 155 11.14 9.18 17.75
N GLU A 156 9.84 9.32 17.96
CA GLU A 156 9.02 8.20 18.42
C GLU A 156 8.95 7.09 17.36
N ALA A 157 8.78 7.47 16.08
CA ALA A 157 8.83 6.53 14.96
C ALA A 157 10.19 5.81 14.87
N GLU A 158 11.30 6.53 15.04
CA GLU A 158 12.66 5.93 15.06
C GLU A 158 12.82 4.90 16.17
N LEU A 159 12.38 5.21 17.39
CA LEU A 159 12.45 4.29 18.52
C LEU A 159 11.61 3.03 18.28
N LYS A 160 10.37 3.19 17.82
CA LYS A 160 9.48 2.07 17.50
C LYS A 160 10.02 1.23 16.36
N TYR A 161 10.52 1.87 15.29
CA TYR A 161 11.14 1.19 14.15
C TYR A 161 12.33 0.31 14.57
N THR A 162 13.19 0.83 15.44
CA THR A 162 14.36 0.08 15.94
C THR A 162 13.94 -1.21 16.64
N SER A 163 12.83 -1.21 17.38
CA SER A 163 12.29 -2.39 18.04
C SER A 163 11.56 -3.33 17.07
N TRP A 164 10.83 -2.77 16.08
CA TRP A 164 10.05 -3.53 15.12
C TRP A 164 10.92 -4.28 14.10
N ARG A 165 11.97 -3.63 13.61
CA ARG A 165 12.88 -4.20 12.61
C ARG A 165 13.60 -5.45 13.13
N LYS A 166 13.64 -6.54 12.32
CA LYS A 166 14.27 -7.84 12.65
C LYS A 166 15.31 -8.29 11.60
N CYS A 167 15.75 -7.40 10.70
CA CYS A 167 16.77 -7.66 9.68
C CYS A 167 17.97 -6.73 9.80
#